data_37b08714ceeeddc7a54bc9e5113c7282
#
_entry.id   37b08714ceeeddc7a54bc9e5113c7282
#
_cell.length_a   1.000
_cell.length_b   1.000
_cell.length_c   1.000
_cell.angle_alpha   90.00
_cell.angle_beta   90.00
_cell.angle_gamma   90.00
#
_symmetry.space_group_name_H-M   'P 1'
#
loop_
_entity.id
_entity.type
_entity.pdbx_description
1 polymer ?
#
loop_
_entity_poly.entity_id
_entity_poly.type
_entity_poly.pdbx_seq_one_letter_code
_entity_poly.pdbx_strand_id
1 'polypeptide(L)'
;MDRTVPAGAALLLDFIAQTEVGSTGRASYDVIYGHNQGKLPKPITTMNLGDLVDAQASFTKRFNSSASGRYQFMRATLQDLARELGLRGTQIFDPDLQDRLGYHLLIRRGYNQYIAGKISRTEFGKRLAQEWASFPVLSAVQGKHRMLKRGETFYAGDKLNKALVTPAKIEDILNKVKTVGNAQPAVEKVIEKVPVVADPGELGTPPAKSKTVITNILTGIGMVVTAIGSFLGGLDWRVQLFICAMVGAFAVYAIKRRVELYNAVKDLHRELG
;
A
#
# COMPACT_ATOMS: atom_id res chain seq x y z
N MET A 1 -4.73 2.73 -3.74
CA MET A 1 -3.35 3.28 -3.67
C MET A 1 -3.06 3.65 -2.24
N ASP A 2 -1.95 3.20 -1.69
CA ASP A 2 -1.49 3.54 -0.33
C ASP A 2 -1.27 5.06 -0.20
N ARG A 3 -1.70 5.64 0.92
CA ARG A 3 -1.66 7.09 1.17
C ARG A 3 -0.24 7.67 1.30
N THR A 4 0.76 6.83 1.53
CA THR A 4 2.16 7.27 1.64
C THR A 4 2.84 7.41 0.28
N VAL A 5 2.20 6.93 -0.79
CA VAL A 5 2.72 7.04 -2.16
C VAL A 5 2.43 8.44 -2.70
N PRO A 6 3.45 9.23 -3.11
CA PRO A 6 3.24 10.56 -3.69
C PRO A 6 2.37 10.53 -4.94
N ALA A 7 1.59 11.58 -5.19
CA ALA A 7 0.63 11.62 -6.29
C ALA A 7 1.25 11.37 -7.67
N GLY A 8 2.43 11.91 -7.95
CA GLY A 8 3.15 11.61 -9.20
C GLY A 8 3.58 10.15 -9.32
N ALA A 9 4.02 9.53 -8.21
CA ALA A 9 4.35 8.11 -8.19
C ALA A 9 3.09 7.25 -8.35
N ALA A 10 1.98 7.63 -7.72
CA ALA A 10 0.69 6.95 -7.85
C ALA A 10 0.21 6.91 -9.31
N LEU A 11 0.29 8.04 -10.04
CA LEU A 11 -0.02 8.09 -11.47
C LEU A 11 0.84 7.10 -12.28
N LEU A 12 2.15 7.03 -11.98
CA LEU A 12 3.04 6.11 -12.69
C LEU A 12 2.75 4.66 -12.35
N LEU A 13 2.45 4.36 -11.09
CA LEU A 13 2.08 3.02 -10.62
C LEU A 13 0.75 2.55 -11.23
N ASP A 14 -0.24 3.45 -11.38
CA ASP A 14 -1.48 3.13 -12.10
C ASP A 14 -1.22 2.82 -13.57
N PHE A 15 -0.35 3.58 -14.22
CA PHE A 15 0.05 3.32 -15.61
C PHE A 15 0.79 1.98 -15.75
N ILE A 16 1.68 1.64 -14.80
CA ILE A 16 2.34 0.34 -14.74
C ILE A 16 1.30 -0.78 -14.60
N ALA A 17 0.39 -0.66 -13.65
CA ALA A 17 -0.67 -1.65 -13.45
C ALA A 17 -1.53 -1.85 -14.71
N GLN A 18 -1.94 -0.76 -15.36
CA GLN A 18 -2.68 -0.83 -16.62
C GLN A 18 -1.89 -1.57 -17.72
N THR A 19 -0.57 -1.39 -17.74
CA THR A 19 0.30 -2.03 -18.74
C THR A 19 0.56 -3.51 -18.41
N GLU A 20 0.83 -3.83 -17.13
CA GLU A 20 1.21 -5.19 -16.69
C GLU A 20 0.01 -6.13 -16.58
N VAL A 21 -1.11 -5.65 -16.03
CA VAL A 21 -2.28 -6.50 -15.70
C VAL A 21 -3.58 -6.03 -16.34
N GLY A 22 -3.56 -4.96 -17.16
CA GLY A 22 -4.72 -4.49 -17.90
C GLY A 22 -5.78 -3.79 -17.05
N SER A 23 -5.53 -3.50 -15.79
CA SER A 23 -6.52 -2.92 -14.86
C SER A 23 -5.85 -2.14 -13.74
N THR A 24 -6.52 -1.07 -13.28
CA THR A 24 -6.15 -0.31 -12.09
C THR A 24 -7.08 -0.57 -10.90
N GLY A 25 -8.13 -1.40 -11.08
CA GLY A 25 -9.10 -1.73 -10.03
C GLY A 25 -8.54 -2.65 -8.94
N ARG A 26 -9.33 -2.86 -7.88
CA ARG A 26 -8.94 -3.67 -6.72
C ARG A 26 -8.49 -5.09 -7.09
N ALA A 27 -9.12 -5.72 -8.08
CA ALA A 27 -8.77 -7.07 -8.53
C ALA A 27 -7.37 -7.18 -9.15
N SER A 28 -6.76 -6.06 -9.58
CA SER A 28 -5.41 -6.04 -10.16
C SER A 28 -4.33 -6.52 -9.18
N TYR A 29 -4.56 -6.33 -7.87
CA TYR A 29 -3.61 -6.73 -6.83
C TYR A 29 -3.50 -8.26 -6.63
N ASP A 30 -4.49 -9.01 -7.12
CA ASP A 30 -4.50 -10.47 -7.01
C ASP A 30 -4.00 -11.18 -8.28
N VAL A 31 -3.72 -10.43 -9.35
CA VAL A 31 -3.31 -11.01 -10.64
C VAL A 31 -1.94 -11.66 -10.52
N ILE A 32 -1.82 -12.90 -11.01
CA ILE A 32 -0.54 -13.56 -11.25
C ILE A 32 -0.33 -13.73 -12.76
N TYR A 33 0.89 -14.04 -13.16
CA TYR A 33 1.25 -14.18 -14.57
C TYR A 33 0.21 -14.97 -15.37
N GLY A 34 -0.13 -14.42 -16.53
CA GLY A 34 -1.10 -15.03 -17.46
C GLY A 34 -2.53 -15.10 -16.93
N HIS A 35 -2.90 -14.26 -15.96
CA HIS A 35 -4.22 -14.24 -15.31
C HIS A 35 -4.63 -15.60 -14.68
N ASN A 36 -3.66 -16.32 -14.13
CA ASN A 36 -3.87 -17.64 -13.53
C ASN A 36 -4.33 -17.60 -12.05
N GLN A 37 -4.65 -16.43 -11.49
CA GLN A 37 -5.05 -16.27 -10.07
C GLN A 37 -6.27 -17.13 -9.67
N GLY A 38 -7.19 -17.40 -10.59
CA GLY A 38 -8.34 -18.30 -10.34
C GLY A 38 -7.96 -19.77 -10.09
N LYS A 39 -6.70 -20.16 -10.34
CA LYS A 39 -6.16 -21.49 -10.06
C LYS A 39 -5.47 -21.60 -8.69
N LEU A 40 -5.47 -20.50 -7.91
CA LEU A 40 -4.93 -20.46 -6.57
C LEU A 40 -6.01 -20.79 -5.54
N PRO A 41 -5.65 -21.39 -4.39
CA PRO A 41 -6.61 -21.72 -3.34
C PRO A 41 -7.16 -20.49 -2.61
N LYS A 42 -6.44 -19.37 -2.66
CA LYS A 42 -6.84 -18.08 -2.06
C LYS A 42 -6.18 -16.91 -2.80
N PRO A 43 -6.76 -15.70 -2.72
CA PRO A 43 -6.15 -14.49 -3.27
C PRO A 43 -4.77 -14.24 -2.68
N ILE A 44 -3.81 -13.79 -3.51
CA ILE A 44 -2.45 -13.49 -3.03
C ILE A 44 -2.44 -12.31 -2.05
N THR A 45 -3.41 -11.40 -2.13
CA THR A 45 -3.57 -10.28 -1.18
C THR A 45 -3.95 -10.72 0.25
N THR A 46 -4.29 -12.00 0.45
CA THR A 46 -4.54 -12.60 1.77
C THR A 46 -3.40 -13.49 2.25
N MET A 47 -2.35 -13.61 1.45
CA MET A 47 -1.16 -14.39 1.81
C MET A 47 -0.16 -13.56 2.61
N ASN A 48 0.58 -14.19 3.50
CA ASN A 48 1.79 -13.61 4.05
C ASN A 48 2.86 -13.49 2.95
N LEU A 49 3.74 -12.50 3.07
CA LEU A 49 4.82 -12.28 2.10
C LEU A 49 5.72 -13.51 1.95
N GLY A 50 6.05 -14.19 3.05
CA GLY A 50 6.85 -15.42 3.04
C GLY A 50 6.13 -16.54 2.28
N ASP A 51 4.85 -16.80 2.61
CA ASP A 51 4.04 -17.81 1.94
C ASP A 51 3.93 -17.55 0.43
N LEU A 52 3.77 -16.28 0.02
CA LEU A 52 3.73 -15.92 -1.39
C LEU A 52 5.07 -16.20 -2.08
N VAL A 53 6.19 -15.78 -1.48
CA VAL A 53 7.54 -16.01 -2.03
C VAL A 53 7.82 -17.50 -2.22
N ASP A 54 7.36 -18.35 -1.29
CA ASP A 54 7.47 -19.79 -1.40
C ASP A 54 6.57 -20.35 -2.50
N ALA A 55 5.31 -19.88 -2.57
CA ALA A 55 4.36 -20.28 -3.62
C ALA A 55 4.84 -19.88 -5.02
N GLN A 56 5.52 -18.74 -5.18
CA GLN A 56 6.06 -18.27 -6.45
C GLN A 56 7.06 -19.27 -7.11
N ALA A 57 7.73 -20.11 -6.34
CA ALA A 57 8.54 -21.19 -6.89
C ALA A 57 7.68 -22.20 -7.68
N SER A 58 6.48 -22.50 -7.19
CA SER A 58 5.51 -23.34 -7.89
C SER A 58 4.86 -22.62 -9.07
N PHE A 59 4.64 -21.30 -8.99
CA PHE A 59 4.08 -20.52 -10.10
C PHE A 59 4.99 -20.57 -11.33
N THR A 60 6.30 -20.47 -11.15
CA THR A 60 7.26 -20.61 -12.25
C THR A 60 7.11 -21.95 -12.96
N LYS A 61 6.99 -23.06 -12.20
CA LYS A 61 6.81 -24.40 -12.75
C LYS A 61 5.45 -24.58 -13.46
N ARG A 62 4.38 -24.03 -12.88
CA ARG A 62 3.01 -24.22 -13.36
C ARG A 62 2.59 -23.25 -14.45
N PHE A 63 3.11 -22.03 -14.41
CA PHE A 63 2.65 -20.91 -15.24
C PHE A 63 3.79 -20.20 -15.99
N ASN A 64 5.01 -20.74 -15.96
CA ASN A 64 6.22 -20.20 -16.62
C ASN A 64 6.72 -18.85 -16.10
N SER A 65 6.15 -18.31 -14.99
CA SER A 65 6.63 -17.09 -14.37
C SER A 65 6.20 -17.01 -12.92
N SER A 66 6.99 -16.32 -12.09
CA SER A 66 6.68 -16.01 -10.71
C SER A 66 6.00 -14.64 -10.54
N ALA A 67 5.76 -13.89 -11.62
CA ALA A 67 5.21 -12.54 -11.55
C ALA A 67 3.86 -12.51 -10.82
N SER A 68 3.72 -11.64 -9.81
CA SER A 68 2.58 -11.63 -8.90
C SER A 68 2.21 -10.21 -8.50
N GLY A 69 0.92 -9.98 -8.35
CA GLY A 69 0.32 -8.72 -7.92
C GLY A 69 0.25 -7.66 -9.01
N ARG A 70 -0.24 -6.51 -8.60
CA ARG A 70 -0.54 -5.35 -9.44
C ARG A 70 0.64 -4.90 -10.30
N TYR A 71 1.87 -5.05 -9.79
CA TYR A 71 3.11 -4.60 -10.44
C TYR A 71 3.97 -5.75 -10.93
N GLN A 72 3.43 -6.96 -10.96
CA GLN A 72 4.07 -8.20 -11.45
C GLN A 72 5.44 -8.45 -10.82
N PHE A 73 5.49 -8.40 -9.48
CA PHE A 73 6.71 -8.68 -8.72
C PHE A 73 7.22 -10.10 -8.96
N MET A 74 8.44 -10.20 -9.43
CA MET A 74 9.14 -11.49 -9.53
C MET A 74 9.58 -11.98 -8.14
N ARG A 75 9.72 -13.30 -7.97
CA ARG A 75 10.16 -13.92 -6.71
C ARG A 75 11.46 -13.32 -6.18
N ALA A 76 12.48 -13.21 -7.02
CA ALA A 76 13.76 -12.62 -6.63
C ALA A 76 13.61 -11.16 -6.20
N THR A 77 12.76 -10.39 -6.90
CA THR A 77 12.48 -8.99 -6.56
C THR A 77 11.84 -8.87 -5.18
N LEU A 78 10.87 -9.72 -4.83
CA LEU A 78 10.26 -9.70 -3.49
C LEU A 78 11.26 -10.10 -2.40
N GLN A 79 12.12 -11.08 -2.66
CA GLN A 79 13.18 -11.48 -1.74
C GLN A 79 14.20 -10.34 -1.51
N ASP A 80 14.57 -9.62 -2.58
CA ASP A 80 15.49 -8.49 -2.48
C ASP A 80 14.84 -7.33 -1.70
N LEU A 81 13.60 -6.99 -2.01
CA LEU A 81 12.84 -5.96 -1.30
C LEU A 81 12.65 -6.31 0.18
N ALA A 82 12.34 -7.57 0.50
CA ALA A 82 12.20 -8.01 1.88
C ALA A 82 13.49 -7.82 2.68
N ARG A 83 14.65 -8.16 2.11
CA ARG A 83 15.96 -7.94 2.74
C ARG A 83 16.30 -6.46 2.87
N GLU A 84 16.11 -5.69 1.81
CA GLU A 84 16.43 -4.26 1.75
C GLU A 84 15.62 -3.43 2.74
N LEU A 85 14.34 -3.76 2.90
CA LEU A 85 13.39 -3.04 3.74
C LEU A 85 13.19 -3.67 5.13
N GLY A 86 13.89 -4.77 5.43
CA GLY A 86 13.75 -5.48 6.71
C GLY A 86 12.33 -6.03 6.94
N LEU A 87 11.63 -6.43 5.86
CA LEU A 87 10.25 -6.90 5.95
C LEU A 87 10.18 -8.29 6.61
N ARG A 88 9.19 -8.48 7.47
CA ARG A 88 8.90 -9.79 8.07
C ARG A 88 8.08 -10.63 7.11
N GLY A 89 8.41 -11.91 7.00
CA GLY A 89 7.65 -12.86 6.18
C GLY A 89 6.18 -13.02 6.59
N THR A 90 5.83 -12.63 7.81
CA THR A 90 4.46 -12.65 8.36
C THR A 90 3.59 -11.47 7.94
N GLN A 91 4.15 -10.44 7.28
CA GLN A 91 3.37 -9.33 6.75
C GLN A 91 2.45 -9.81 5.62
N ILE A 92 1.19 -9.36 5.65
CA ILE A 92 0.24 -9.65 4.57
C ILE A 92 0.65 -8.90 3.30
N PHE A 93 0.64 -9.59 2.17
CA PHE A 93 0.92 -9.00 0.85
C PHE A 93 -0.33 -8.28 0.31
N ASP A 94 -0.89 -7.38 1.11
CA ASP A 94 -2.08 -6.60 0.80
C ASP A 94 -1.79 -5.49 -0.24
N PRO A 95 -2.81 -4.77 -0.72
CA PRO A 95 -2.65 -3.69 -1.68
C PRO A 95 -1.70 -2.59 -1.21
N ASP A 96 -1.79 -2.21 0.06
CA ASP A 96 -0.98 -1.12 0.58
C ASP A 96 0.50 -1.51 0.63
N LEU A 97 0.82 -2.75 1.01
CA LEU A 97 2.19 -3.26 0.91
C LEU A 97 2.66 -3.29 -0.56
N GLN A 98 1.83 -3.78 -1.49
CA GLN A 98 2.19 -3.79 -2.92
C GLN A 98 2.48 -2.39 -3.45
N ASP A 99 1.68 -1.40 -3.10
CA ASP A 99 1.87 -0.01 -3.52
C ASP A 99 3.17 0.58 -2.96
N ARG A 100 3.47 0.35 -1.69
CA ARG A 100 4.74 0.77 -1.08
C ARG A 100 5.95 0.11 -1.73
N LEU A 101 5.86 -1.19 -2.02
CA LEU A 101 6.93 -1.92 -2.71
C LEU A 101 7.10 -1.43 -4.16
N GLY A 102 6.01 -1.19 -4.87
CA GLY A 102 6.03 -0.59 -6.21
C GLY A 102 6.69 0.79 -6.21
N TYR A 103 6.32 1.64 -5.25
CA TYR A 103 6.95 2.95 -5.07
C TYR A 103 8.44 2.84 -4.74
N HIS A 104 8.84 1.89 -3.91
CA HIS A 104 10.25 1.66 -3.61
C HIS A 104 11.04 1.26 -4.87
N LEU A 105 10.49 0.43 -5.76
CA LEU A 105 11.10 0.14 -7.06
C LEU A 105 11.25 1.40 -7.91
N LEU A 106 10.28 2.31 -7.92
CA LEU A 106 10.41 3.60 -8.62
C LEU A 106 11.57 4.44 -8.05
N ILE A 107 11.73 4.47 -6.72
CA ILE A 107 12.84 5.16 -6.05
C ILE A 107 14.18 4.54 -6.48
N ARG A 108 14.32 3.23 -6.46
CA ARG A 108 15.52 2.49 -6.93
C ARG A 108 15.87 2.84 -8.38
N ARG A 109 14.85 3.04 -9.22
CA ARG A 109 15.03 3.41 -10.64
C ARG A 109 15.23 4.90 -10.85
N GLY A 110 15.25 5.72 -9.78
CA GLY A 110 15.63 7.13 -9.84
C GLY A 110 14.44 8.09 -9.92
N TYR A 111 13.25 7.70 -9.45
CA TYR A 111 12.08 8.57 -9.41
C TYR A 111 12.39 9.95 -8.79
N ASN A 112 13.00 9.98 -7.60
CA ASN A 112 13.34 11.22 -6.93
C ASN A 112 14.35 12.05 -7.73
N GLN A 113 15.29 11.41 -8.43
CA GLN A 113 16.25 12.09 -9.31
C GLN A 113 15.55 12.71 -10.53
N TYR A 114 14.57 12.00 -11.09
CA TYR A 114 13.78 12.49 -12.20
C TYR A 114 12.91 13.69 -11.80
N ILE A 115 12.19 13.61 -10.70
CA ILE A 115 11.36 14.71 -10.17
C ILE A 115 12.23 15.95 -9.91
N ALA A 116 13.41 15.76 -9.31
CA ALA A 116 14.38 16.83 -9.04
C ALA A 116 15.09 17.34 -10.30
N GLY A 117 14.83 16.78 -11.49
CA GLY A 117 15.49 17.18 -12.74
C GLY A 117 16.96 16.75 -12.85
N LYS A 118 17.45 15.86 -11.98
CA LYS A 118 18.84 15.38 -11.98
C LYS A 118 19.12 14.34 -13.06
N ILE A 119 18.09 13.67 -13.56
CA ILE A 119 18.17 12.77 -14.73
C ILE A 119 17.11 13.16 -15.75
N SER A 120 17.40 12.87 -17.01
CA SER A 120 16.47 13.15 -18.12
C SER A 120 15.30 12.16 -18.13
N ARG A 121 14.20 12.54 -18.80
CA ARG A 121 13.06 11.65 -19.09
C ARG A 121 13.52 10.37 -19.80
N THR A 122 14.44 10.48 -20.75
CA THR A 122 14.96 9.33 -21.50
C THR A 122 15.74 8.38 -20.61
N GLU A 123 16.58 8.89 -19.72
CA GLU A 123 17.32 8.06 -18.77
C GLU A 123 16.39 7.39 -17.76
N PHE A 124 15.40 8.12 -17.22
CA PHE A 124 14.43 7.52 -16.31
C PHE A 124 13.58 6.46 -17.03
N GLY A 125 13.12 6.74 -18.27
CA GLY A 125 12.39 5.76 -19.09
C GLY A 125 13.19 4.48 -19.37
N LYS A 126 14.51 4.59 -19.63
CA LYS A 126 15.39 3.42 -19.74
C LYS A 126 15.44 2.60 -18.45
N ARG A 127 15.58 3.27 -17.29
CA ARG A 127 15.62 2.59 -16.00
C ARG A 127 14.29 1.90 -15.65
N LEU A 128 13.16 2.50 -16.04
CA LEU A 128 11.86 1.85 -15.91
C LEU A 128 11.75 0.61 -16.84
N ALA A 129 12.25 0.68 -18.07
CA ALA A 129 12.29 -0.47 -18.96
C ALA A 129 13.21 -1.61 -18.48
N GLN A 130 14.17 -1.31 -17.62
CA GLN A 130 14.97 -2.31 -16.91
C GLN A 130 14.21 -3.02 -15.78
N GLU A 131 13.20 -2.37 -15.21
CA GLU A 131 12.35 -2.97 -14.18
C GLU A 131 11.15 -3.69 -14.79
N TRP A 132 10.44 -3.02 -15.69
CA TRP A 132 9.24 -3.55 -16.37
C TRP A 132 9.53 -3.78 -17.84
N ALA A 133 9.70 -5.05 -18.20
CA ALA A 133 10.05 -5.47 -19.58
C ALA A 133 8.97 -5.10 -20.62
N SER A 134 7.77 -4.81 -20.20
CA SER A 134 6.67 -4.29 -21.01
C SER A 134 6.89 -2.85 -21.49
N PHE A 135 7.84 -2.12 -20.87
CA PHE A 135 8.15 -0.75 -21.24
C PHE A 135 9.22 -0.69 -22.35
N PRO A 136 9.04 0.18 -23.34
CA PRO A 136 10.04 0.41 -24.39
C PRO A 136 11.14 1.35 -23.91
N VAL A 137 12.33 1.23 -24.52
CA VAL A 137 13.34 2.28 -24.44
C VAL A 137 12.94 3.50 -25.28
N LEU A 138 13.27 4.71 -24.81
CA LEU A 138 12.84 5.96 -25.44
C LEU A 138 13.84 6.51 -26.47
N SER A 139 15.02 5.91 -26.58
CA SER A 139 16.04 6.23 -27.58
C SER A 139 16.86 4.98 -27.90
N ALA A 140 17.70 5.07 -28.92
CA ALA A 140 18.69 4.03 -29.18
C ALA A 140 19.64 3.92 -27.99
N VAL A 141 19.85 2.70 -27.48
CA VAL A 141 20.67 2.43 -26.28
C VAL A 141 21.14 0.98 -26.25
N GLN A 142 22.25 0.71 -25.57
CA GLN A 142 22.68 -0.64 -25.28
C GLN A 142 21.66 -1.30 -24.31
N GLY A 143 20.97 -2.32 -24.78
CA GLY A 143 20.10 -3.18 -23.98
C GLY A 143 20.85 -4.33 -23.31
N LYS A 144 20.10 -5.29 -22.75
CA LYS A 144 20.69 -6.43 -22.07
C LYS A 144 21.50 -7.33 -23.04
N HIS A 145 21.04 -7.51 -24.26
CA HIS A 145 21.63 -8.47 -25.20
C HIS A 145 22.24 -7.81 -26.45
N ARG A 146 21.78 -6.64 -26.86
CA ARG A 146 22.21 -5.96 -28.08
C ARG A 146 21.90 -4.47 -28.05
N MET A 147 22.37 -3.73 -29.04
CA MET A 147 21.92 -2.37 -29.31
C MET A 147 20.43 -2.38 -29.68
N LEU A 148 19.66 -1.48 -29.06
CA LEU A 148 18.25 -1.33 -29.23
C LEU A 148 17.90 -0.07 -30.01
N LYS A 149 16.80 -0.13 -30.71
CA LYS A 149 16.14 1.05 -31.30
C LYS A 149 15.06 1.55 -30.36
N ARG A 150 14.70 2.83 -30.48
CA ARG A 150 13.53 3.40 -29.79
C ARG A 150 12.29 2.51 -30.01
N GLY A 151 11.59 2.18 -28.97
CA GLY A 151 10.36 1.37 -29.01
C GLY A 151 10.57 -0.10 -28.70
N GLU A 152 11.81 -0.57 -28.62
CA GLU A 152 12.09 -1.97 -28.24
C GLU A 152 12.09 -2.12 -26.72
N THR A 153 11.77 -3.32 -26.21
CA THR A 153 11.97 -3.67 -24.80
C THR A 153 13.46 -3.70 -24.45
N PHE A 154 13.83 -3.37 -23.21
CA PHE A 154 15.22 -3.44 -22.75
C PHE A 154 15.85 -4.84 -22.90
N TYR A 155 15.03 -5.87 -22.94
CA TYR A 155 15.41 -7.29 -23.00
C TYR A 155 15.32 -7.87 -24.41
N ALA A 156 15.11 -7.05 -25.44
CA ALA A 156 14.98 -7.53 -26.83
C ALA A 156 16.16 -8.43 -27.24
N GLY A 157 15.85 -9.58 -27.81
CA GLY A 157 16.79 -10.66 -28.14
C GLY A 157 16.53 -11.96 -27.36
N ASP A 158 15.79 -11.92 -26.25
CA ASP A 158 15.45 -13.09 -25.43
C ASP A 158 14.21 -13.88 -25.94
N LYS A 159 13.52 -13.37 -26.98
CA LYS A 159 12.29 -13.93 -27.58
C LYS A 159 11.08 -14.02 -26.65
N LEU A 160 11.20 -13.56 -25.41
CA LEU A 160 10.16 -13.66 -24.38
C LEU A 160 9.50 -12.30 -24.12
N ASN A 161 10.30 -11.27 -23.94
CA ASN A 161 9.84 -9.97 -23.55
C ASN A 161 9.46 -9.09 -24.74
N LYS A 162 8.37 -8.35 -24.63
CA LYS A 162 7.87 -7.42 -25.65
C LYS A 162 7.45 -6.12 -24.99
N ALA A 163 7.71 -4.99 -25.68
CA ALA A 163 7.11 -3.73 -25.29
C ALA A 163 5.60 -3.76 -25.55
N LEU A 164 4.79 -3.45 -24.55
CA LEU A 164 3.33 -3.46 -24.63
C LEU A 164 2.73 -2.06 -24.81
N VAL A 165 3.54 -1.02 -24.66
CA VAL A 165 3.14 0.37 -24.85
C VAL A 165 4.12 1.10 -25.77
N THR A 166 3.65 2.20 -26.39
CA THR A 166 4.51 3.00 -27.27
C THR A 166 5.39 3.96 -26.48
N PRO A 167 6.56 4.36 -27.01
CA PRO A 167 7.40 5.39 -26.38
C PRO A 167 6.66 6.69 -26.11
N ALA A 168 5.76 7.11 -26.99
CA ALA A 168 4.98 8.34 -26.82
C ALA A 168 4.10 8.28 -25.55
N LYS A 169 3.47 7.14 -25.25
CA LYS A 169 2.68 6.94 -24.03
C LYS A 169 3.54 7.02 -22.77
N ILE A 170 4.77 6.48 -22.83
CA ILE A 170 5.72 6.59 -21.69
C ILE A 170 6.14 8.06 -21.52
N GLU A 171 6.46 8.76 -22.59
CA GLU A 171 6.84 10.18 -22.53
C GLU A 171 5.72 11.04 -21.96
N ASP A 172 4.49 10.80 -22.38
CA ASP A 172 3.28 11.48 -21.90
C ASP A 172 3.07 11.28 -20.38
N ILE A 173 3.08 10.03 -19.93
CA ILE A 173 2.89 9.76 -18.50
C ILE A 173 4.03 10.36 -17.67
N LEU A 174 5.27 10.28 -18.12
CA LEU A 174 6.41 10.85 -17.40
C LEU A 174 6.33 12.37 -17.31
N ASN A 175 5.85 13.07 -18.35
CA ASN A 175 5.59 14.51 -18.29
C ASN A 175 4.52 14.83 -17.24
N LYS A 176 3.40 14.11 -17.24
CA LYS A 176 2.34 14.27 -16.23
C LYS A 176 2.88 14.01 -14.80
N VAL A 177 3.63 12.94 -14.62
CA VAL A 177 4.28 12.57 -13.35
C VAL A 177 5.18 13.69 -12.85
N LYS A 178 5.99 14.30 -13.72
CA LYS A 178 6.87 15.41 -13.37
C LYS A 178 6.09 16.65 -12.94
N THR A 179 5.02 16.97 -13.65
CA THR A 179 4.13 18.10 -13.31
C THR A 179 3.47 17.89 -11.96
N VAL A 180 2.89 16.72 -11.71
CA VAL A 180 2.19 16.38 -10.46
C VAL A 180 3.17 16.16 -9.30
N GLY A 181 4.31 15.52 -9.55
CA GLY A 181 5.33 15.29 -8.52
C GLY A 181 5.94 16.57 -7.94
N ASN A 182 5.95 17.65 -8.73
CA ASN A 182 6.36 18.99 -8.27
C ASN A 182 5.24 19.75 -7.55
N ALA A 183 3.97 19.42 -7.84
CA ALA A 183 2.85 19.81 -6.99
C ALA A 183 2.90 18.85 -5.80
N GLN A 184 3.35 19.31 -4.62
CA GLN A 184 3.12 18.54 -3.41
C GLN A 184 1.62 18.22 -3.39
N PRO A 185 1.20 16.94 -3.20
CA PRO A 185 -0.16 16.71 -2.82
C PRO A 185 -0.34 17.61 -1.61
N ALA A 186 -1.42 18.38 -1.58
CA ALA A 186 -1.96 18.81 -0.33
C ALA A 186 -2.21 17.49 0.42
N VAL A 187 -1.21 17.02 1.14
CA VAL A 187 -1.40 16.16 2.27
C VAL A 187 -2.22 17.05 3.16
N GLU A 188 -3.55 17.01 3.00
CA GLU A 188 -4.39 17.19 4.13
C GLU A 188 -3.73 16.28 5.17
N LYS A 189 -2.97 16.88 6.07
CA LYS A 189 -2.63 16.25 7.32
C LYS A 189 -4.00 16.00 7.94
N VAL A 190 -4.62 14.89 7.57
CA VAL A 190 -5.36 14.13 8.53
C VAL A 190 -4.26 13.80 9.54
N ILE A 191 -4.08 14.73 10.47
CA ILE A 191 -3.60 14.41 11.77
C ILE A 191 -4.63 13.37 12.18
N GLU A 192 -4.36 12.11 11.82
CA GLU A 192 -4.81 11.02 12.63
C GLU A 192 -4.32 11.51 13.98
N LYS A 193 -5.24 11.99 14.79
CA LYS A 193 -4.99 12.16 16.20
C LYS A 193 -4.71 10.74 16.65
N VAL A 194 -3.46 10.31 16.44
CA VAL A 194 -2.87 9.29 17.30
C VAL A 194 -3.35 9.77 18.65
N PRO A 195 -4.17 9.00 19.37
CA PRO A 195 -4.54 9.42 20.70
C PRO A 195 -3.21 9.71 21.36
N VAL A 196 -2.86 11.01 21.38
CA VAL A 196 -1.68 11.47 22.12
C VAL A 196 -1.98 10.89 23.46
N VAL A 197 -1.10 9.99 23.91
CA VAL A 197 -1.19 9.46 25.27
C VAL A 197 -1.33 10.71 26.09
N ALA A 198 -2.55 10.94 26.56
CA ALA A 198 -2.85 12.07 27.38
C ALA A 198 -1.71 12.15 28.37
N ASP A 199 -1.21 13.35 28.60
CA ASP A 199 -0.08 13.68 29.44
C ASP A 199 0.22 12.51 30.42
N PRO A 200 1.43 11.92 30.42
CA PRO A 200 1.75 10.81 31.33
C PRO A 200 1.26 11.04 32.77
N GLY A 201 1.17 12.31 33.19
CA GLY A 201 0.53 12.73 34.44
C GLY A 201 -0.96 12.40 34.58
N GLU A 202 -1.71 12.28 33.48
CA GLU A 202 -3.13 11.89 33.51
C GLU A 202 -3.34 10.37 33.72
N LEU A 203 -2.33 9.52 33.52
CA LEU A 203 -2.45 8.08 33.75
C LEU A 203 -2.72 7.73 35.21
N GLY A 204 -2.26 8.58 36.16
CA GLY A 204 -2.55 8.48 37.61
C GLY A 204 -3.93 9.06 38.02
N THR A 205 -4.69 9.65 37.08
CA THR A 205 -5.98 10.25 37.43
C THR A 205 -7.10 9.21 37.37
N PRO A 206 -7.99 9.15 38.41
CA PRO A 206 -9.14 8.25 38.38
C PRO A 206 -9.97 8.42 37.09
N PRO A 207 -10.43 7.33 36.45
CA PRO A 207 -11.11 7.37 35.17
C PRO A 207 -12.29 8.37 35.09
N ALA A 208 -13.02 8.52 36.18
CA ALA A 208 -14.15 9.45 36.28
C ALA A 208 -13.75 10.93 36.29
N LYS A 209 -12.48 11.27 36.49
CA LYS A 209 -11.94 12.63 36.52
C LYS A 209 -11.01 12.92 35.35
N SER A 210 -10.69 11.92 34.51
CA SER A 210 -9.83 12.09 33.34
C SER A 210 -10.56 12.85 32.23
N LYS A 211 -10.04 14.00 31.82
CA LYS A 211 -10.56 14.80 30.70
C LYS A 211 -10.64 14.00 29.42
N THR A 212 -9.66 13.15 29.16
CA THR A 212 -9.59 12.26 27.97
C THR A 212 -10.73 11.24 27.97
N VAL A 213 -11.05 10.62 29.11
CA VAL A 213 -12.17 9.67 29.22
C VAL A 213 -13.51 10.38 29.01
N ILE A 214 -13.71 11.54 29.62
CA ILE A 214 -14.93 12.34 29.46
C ILE A 214 -15.09 12.81 28.02
N THR A 215 -14.03 13.31 27.39
CA THR A 215 -14.06 13.75 25.99
C THR A 215 -14.36 12.58 25.04
N ASN A 216 -13.74 11.42 25.22
CA ASN A 216 -14.00 10.25 24.39
C ASN A 216 -15.42 9.71 24.55
N ILE A 217 -15.98 9.73 25.76
CA ILE A 217 -17.39 9.36 26.00
C ILE A 217 -18.33 10.35 25.30
N LEU A 218 -18.11 11.66 25.45
CA LEU A 218 -18.92 12.69 24.81
C LEU A 218 -18.82 12.65 23.28
N THR A 219 -17.62 12.45 22.73
CA THR A 219 -17.39 12.31 21.28
C THR A 219 -18.02 11.02 20.76
N GLY A 220 -17.90 9.91 21.49
CA GLY A 220 -18.53 8.63 21.14
C GLY A 220 -20.06 8.75 21.10
N ILE A 221 -20.67 9.38 22.10
CA ILE A 221 -22.11 9.63 22.13
C ILE A 221 -22.52 10.56 20.99
N GLY A 222 -21.76 11.62 20.70
CA GLY A 222 -22.05 12.55 19.60
C GLY A 222 -21.98 11.89 18.22
N MET A 223 -20.99 11.03 17.96
CA MET A 223 -20.92 10.26 16.70
C MET A 223 -22.04 9.23 16.56
N VAL A 224 -22.43 8.59 17.65
CA VAL A 224 -23.54 7.64 17.65
C VAL A 224 -24.86 8.34 17.35
N VAL A 225 -25.11 9.50 17.93
CA VAL A 225 -26.35 10.26 17.70
C VAL A 225 -26.45 10.79 16.25
N THR A 226 -25.34 11.24 15.65
CA THR A 226 -25.33 11.72 14.25
C THR A 226 -25.37 10.57 13.22
N ALA A 227 -24.68 9.46 13.46
CA ALA A 227 -24.72 8.29 12.57
C ALA A 227 -26.08 7.55 12.64
N ILE A 228 -26.66 7.50 13.82
CA ILE A 228 -27.97 6.84 14.06
C ILE A 228 -29.11 7.62 13.36
N GLY A 229 -29.08 8.96 13.35
CA GLY A 229 -30.13 9.77 12.73
C GLY A 229 -30.24 9.60 11.22
N SER A 230 -29.14 9.33 10.52
CA SER A 230 -29.11 9.21 9.05
C SER A 230 -29.22 7.78 8.54
N PHE A 231 -28.80 6.78 9.32
CA PHE A 231 -28.66 5.39 8.86
C PHE A 231 -29.79 4.46 9.37
N LEU A 232 -30.41 4.76 10.49
CA LEU A 232 -31.40 3.89 11.12
C LEU A 232 -32.83 4.09 10.62
N GLY A 233 -33.12 5.18 9.88
CA GLY A 233 -34.48 5.47 9.41
C GLY A 233 -35.09 4.43 8.47
N GLY A 234 -34.30 3.45 8.00
CA GLY A 234 -34.76 2.37 7.12
C GLY A 234 -34.51 0.95 7.62
N LEU A 235 -33.94 0.77 8.82
CA LEU A 235 -33.62 -0.55 9.36
C LEU A 235 -34.68 -1.05 10.34
N ASP A 236 -34.90 -2.37 10.36
CA ASP A 236 -35.75 -3.04 11.33
C ASP A 236 -35.29 -2.70 12.78
N TRP A 237 -36.25 -2.45 13.68
CA TRP A 237 -35.96 -2.06 15.07
C TRP A 237 -35.08 -3.07 15.83
N ARG A 238 -35.11 -4.34 15.43
CA ARG A 238 -34.28 -5.42 16.02
C ARG A 238 -32.80 -5.21 15.67
N VAL A 239 -32.53 -4.79 14.42
CA VAL A 239 -31.17 -4.44 13.96
C VAL A 239 -30.67 -3.18 14.69
N GLN A 240 -31.56 -2.20 14.91
CA GLN A 240 -31.23 -1.01 15.68
C GLN A 240 -30.86 -1.34 17.12
N LEU A 241 -31.59 -2.21 17.78
CA LEU A 241 -31.28 -2.67 19.14
C LEU A 241 -29.96 -3.44 19.19
N PHE A 242 -29.67 -4.28 18.19
CA PHE A 242 -28.42 -5.03 18.12
C PHE A 242 -27.20 -4.08 17.98
N ILE A 243 -27.30 -3.08 17.13
CA ILE A 243 -26.23 -2.06 16.95
C ILE A 243 -26.03 -1.27 18.26
N CYS A 244 -27.10 -0.84 18.90
CA CYS A 244 -27.01 -0.13 20.19
C CYS A 244 -26.37 -0.99 21.27
N ALA A 245 -26.71 -2.28 21.34
CA ALA A 245 -26.12 -3.22 22.29
C ALA A 245 -24.63 -3.44 22.04
N MET A 246 -24.20 -3.56 20.78
CA MET A 246 -22.79 -3.68 20.39
C MET A 246 -21.97 -2.45 20.77
N VAL A 247 -22.51 -1.25 20.49
CA VAL A 247 -21.85 0.03 20.84
C VAL A 247 -21.75 0.17 22.37
N GLY A 248 -22.80 -0.19 23.09
CA GLY A 248 -22.80 -0.20 24.56
C GLY A 248 -21.77 -1.18 25.15
N ALA A 249 -21.70 -2.40 24.62
CA ALA A 249 -20.71 -3.40 25.01
C ALA A 249 -19.27 -2.93 24.77
N PHE A 250 -19.03 -2.28 23.62
CA PHE A 250 -17.70 -1.72 23.30
C PHE A 250 -17.32 -0.57 24.25
N ALA A 251 -18.26 0.31 24.57
CA ALA A 251 -18.02 1.39 25.52
C ALA A 251 -17.68 0.85 26.93
N VAL A 252 -18.40 -0.16 27.40
CA VAL A 252 -18.12 -0.85 28.68
C VAL A 252 -16.73 -1.50 28.65
N TYR A 253 -16.39 -2.18 27.58
CA TYR A 253 -15.06 -2.78 27.39
C TYR A 253 -13.94 -1.75 27.47
N ALA A 254 -14.10 -0.62 26.77
CA ALA A 254 -13.10 0.47 26.76
C ALA A 254 -12.90 1.07 28.17
N ILE A 255 -13.99 1.27 28.91
CA ILE A 255 -13.93 1.75 30.28
C ILE A 255 -13.22 0.74 31.18
N LYS A 256 -13.58 -0.55 31.10
CA LYS A 256 -12.95 -1.62 31.91
C LYS A 256 -11.45 -1.67 31.67
N ARG A 257 -11.02 -1.65 30.41
CA ARG A 257 -9.59 -1.64 30.04
C ARG A 257 -8.85 -0.42 30.60
N ARG A 258 -9.50 0.75 30.64
CA ARG A 258 -8.90 1.96 31.24
C ARG A 258 -8.75 1.84 32.76
N VAL A 259 -9.71 1.24 33.45
CA VAL A 259 -9.62 0.96 34.88
C VAL A 259 -8.48 -0.02 35.19
N GLU A 260 -8.31 -1.06 34.36
CA GLU A 260 -7.20 -2.00 34.48
C GLU A 260 -5.84 -1.31 34.33
N LEU A 261 -5.69 -0.43 33.33
CA LEU A 261 -4.47 0.36 33.13
C LEU A 261 -4.19 1.30 34.31
N TYR A 262 -5.22 1.98 34.83
CA TYR A 262 -5.08 2.83 36.00
C TYR A 262 -4.60 2.04 37.24
N ASN A 263 -5.17 0.87 37.45
CA ASN A 263 -4.77 0.00 38.60
C ASN A 263 -3.34 -0.50 38.42
N ALA A 264 -2.94 -0.92 37.22
CA ALA A 264 -1.57 -1.35 36.92
C ALA A 264 -0.55 -0.23 37.14
N VAL A 265 -0.84 1.01 36.73
CA VAL A 265 0.03 2.17 37.00
C VAL A 265 0.11 2.48 38.49
N LYS A 266 -1.01 2.36 39.22
CA LYS A 266 -1.04 2.57 40.66
C LYS A 266 -0.22 1.52 41.43
N ASP A 267 -0.29 0.26 40.97
CA ASP A 267 0.49 -0.84 41.62
C ASP A 267 1.99 -0.66 41.31
N LEU A 268 2.38 -0.27 40.09
CA LEU A 268 3.76 0.09 39.74
C LEU A 268 4.31 1.24 40.61
N HIS A 269 3.52 2.26 40.92
CA HIS A 269 3.93 3.37 41.80
C HIS A 269 4.08 2.91 43.26
N ARG A 270 3.36 1.86 43.67
CA ARG A 270 3.52 1.26 45.01
C ARG A 270 4.79 0.41 45.14
N GLU A 271 5.24 -0.20 44.05
CA GLU A 271 6.45 -1.03 44.02
C GLU A 271 7.75 -0.20 43.89
N LEU A 272 7.65 1.02 43.37
CA LEU A 272 8.80 1.88 43.10
C LEU A 272 8.99 3.00 44.16
N GLY A 273 8.08 3.18 45.09
CA GLY A 273 8.13 4.15 46.20
C GLY A 273 8.15 3.47 47.54
#